data_aeac92b37343ac063a3251c763fb952a
#
_entry.id   aeac92b37343ac063a3251c763fb952a
#
_cell.length_a   1.000
_cell.length_b   1.000
_cell.length_c   1.000
_cell.angle_alpha   90.00
_cell.angle_beta   90.00
_cell.angle_gamma   90.00
#
_symmetry.space_group_name_H-M   'P 1'
#
loop_
_entity.id
_entity.type
_entity.pdbx_description
1 polymer ?
#
loop_
_entity_poly.entity_id
_entity_poly.type
_entity_poly.pdbx_seq_one_letter_code
_entity_poly.pdbx_strand_id
1 'polypeptide(L)'
;ELCELLRYPSVSDESDPNPRPGAPYGPEVRRVFDHMLAKAGRDGLPTRDYTGHVMEVVYPQENVETDRDIAFVDHLDVVPADDGWTHDAFDPQVIGDIVIGRGSLDNKGVALTSYFLLRFFKEHDHRFRHRVRILFGGSEEIALNDIKWFVANIGAPYQAIVTDGPFPVNNIQKGLLDVDVELPVGPQLRGWHAGTATNTVPGAAAITLTGVDESTVRQAFCQSGNIAPDIAERLHINATAQGVTIEATGVA
;
A
#
# COMPACT_ATOMS: atom_id res chain seq x y z
N GLU A 1 -8.15 -17.25 -7.60
CA GLU A 1 -7.52 -16.99 -6.29
C GLU A 1 -7.06 -15.52 -6.17
N LEU A 2 -6.32 -14.94 -7.15
CA LEU A 2 -5.94 -13.52 -7.08
C LEU A 2 -7.17 -12.62 -6.96
N CYS A 3 -8.17 -12.78 -7.84
CA CYS A 3 -9.40 -11.98 -7.76
C CYS A 3 -10.14 -12.12 -6.42
N GLU A 4 -10.03 -13.27 -5.76
CA GLU A 4 -10.60 -13.48 -4.43
C GLU A 4 -9.86 -12.65 -3.38
N LEU A 5 -8.53 -12.63 -3.46
CA LEU A 5 -7.68 -11.87 -2.55
C LEU A 5 -7.83 -10.35 -2.74
N LEU A 6 -8.04 -9.90 -3.98
CA LEU A 6 -8.24 -8.48 -4.30
C LEU A 6 -9.55 -7.89 -3.76
N ARG A 7 -10.56 -8.73 -3.47
CA ARG A 7 -11.83 -8.30 -2.87
C ARG A 7 -11.74 -7.86 -1.41
N TYR A 8 -10.61 -8.07 -0.77
CA TYR A 8 -10.36 -7.54 0.57
C TYR A 8 -9.83 -6.11 0.47
N PRO A 9 -10.58 -5.08 0.90
CA PRO A 9 -10.11 -3.71 0.93
C PRO A 9 -9.18 -3.49 2.14
N SER A 10 -8.07 -4.21 2.15
CA SER A 10 -7.13 -4.28 3.27
C SER A 10 -6.26 -3.03 3.38
N VAL A 11 -6.90 -1.86 3.38
CA VAL A 11 -6.23 -0.60 3.67
C VAL A 11 -5.85 -0.60 5.15
N SER A 12 -4.58 -0.41 5.42
CA SER A 12 -4.05 -0.37 6.77
C SER A 12 -4.54 0.88 7.51
N ASP A 13 -5.03 0.70 8.74
CA ASP A 13 -5.50 1.78 9.62
C ASP A 13 -4.90 1.62 11.01
N GLU A 14 -4.01 2.54 11.37
CA GLU A 14 -3.35 2.62 12.67
C GLU A 14 -3.89 3.78 13.52
N SER A 15 -4.98 4.41 13.12
CA SER A 15 -5.54 5.58 13.81
C SER A 15 -6.26 5.23 15.13
N ASP A 16 -6.67 3.98 15.32
CA ASP A 16 -7.28 3.53 16.57
C ASP A 16 -6.22 3.37 17.67
N PRO A 17 -6.25 4.19 18.74
CA PRO A 17 -5.29 4.07 19.84
C PRO A 17 -5.47 2.79 20.66
N ASN A 18 -6.59 2.06 20.49
CA ASN A 18 -6.90 0.82 21.19
C ASN A 18 -7.40 -0.25 20.19
N PRO A 19 -6.56 -0.67 19.25
CA PRO A 19 -7.00 -1.61 18.22
C PRO A 19 -7.46 -2.94 18.84
N ARG A 20 -8.39 -3.57 18.16
CA ARG A 20 -8.85 -4.91 18.56
C ARG A 20 -7.64 -5.86 18.65
N PRO A 21 -7.53 -6.68 19.72
CA PRO A 21 -6.46 -7.67 19.84
C PRO A 21 -6.36 -8.55 18.59
N GLY A 22 -5.15 -8.66 18.05
CA GLY A 22 -4.88 -9.41 16.82
C GLY A 22 -5.23 -8.67 15.52
N ALA A 23 -5.59 -7.38 15.58
CA ALA A 23 -5.87 -6.55 14.41
C ALA A 23 -5.27 -5.14 14.57
N PRO A 24 -3.94 -5.00 14.76
CA PRO A 24 -3.30 -3.71 15.00
C PRO A 24 -3.41 -2.75 13.81
N TYR A 25 -3.64 -3.26 12.61
CA TYR A 25 -3.72 -2.51 11.35
C TYR A 25 -5.15 -2.44 10.79
N GLY A 26 -6.12 -2.60 11.68
CA GLY A 26 -7.53 -2.53 11.32
C GLY A 26 -8.17 -3.87 10.94
N PRO A 27 -9.51 -3.89 10.87
CA PRO A 27 -10.29 -5.11 10.67
C PRO A 27 -10.11 -5.72 9.27
N GLU A 28 -9.90 -4.91 8.25
CA GLU A 28 -9.79 -5.40 6.86
C GLU A 28 -8.46 -6.10 6.60
N VAL A 29 -7.36 -5.60 7.19
CA VAL A 29 -6.08 -6.30 7.19
C VAL A 29 -6.20 -7.63 7.94
N ARG A 30 -6.90 -7.65 9.08
CA ARG A 30 -7.15 -8.90 9.81
C ARG A 30 -7.92 -9.91 8.96
N ARG A 31 -8.94 -9.48 8.22
CA ARG A 31 -9.74 -10.35 7.35
C ARG A 31 -8.92 -11.00 6.24
N VAL A 32 -8.03 -10.26 5.59
CA VAL A 32 -7.16 -10.84 4.55
C VAL A 32 -6.13 -11.80 5.15
N PHE A 33 -5.63 -11.53 6.35
CA PHE A 33 -4.79 -12.46 7.09
C PHE A 33 -5.52 -13.76 7.42
N ASP A 34 -6.74 -13.69 7.96
CA ASP A 34 -7.57 -14.86 8.26
C ASP A 34 -7.84 -15.70 7.00
N HIS A 35 -8.09 -15.05 5.86
CA HIS A 35 -8.27 -15.73 4.58
C HIS A 35 -7.02 -16.53 4.20
N MET A 36 -5.84 -15.90 4.25
CA MET A 36 -4.58 -16.56 3.87
C MET A 36 -4.15 -17.65 4.86
N LEU A 37 -4.39 -17.45 6.16
CA LEU A 37 -4.17 -18.49 7.18
C LEU A 37 -5.05 -19.73 6.90
N ALA A 38 -6.32 -19.50 6.63
CA ALA A 38 -7.25 -20.58 6.31
C ALA A 38 -6.87 -21.28 5.00
N LYS A 39 -6.42 -20.53 3.99
CA LYS A 39 -5.93 -21.06 2.72
C LYS A 39 -4.70 -21.94 2.95
N ALA A 40 -3.70 -21.44 3.65
CA ALA A 40 -2.47 -22.17 3.94
C ALA A 40 -2.75 -23.46 4.73
N GLY A 41 -3.67 -23.41 5.69
CA GLY A 41 -4.12 -24.59 6.42
C GLY A 41 -4.74 -25.66 5.53
N ARG A 42 -5.60 -25.27 4.56
CA ARG A 42 -6.17 -26.21 3.56
C ARG A 42 -5.11 -26.82 2.66
N ASP A 43 -4.09 -26.05 2.31
CA ASP A 43 -2.98 -26.52 1.45
C ASP A 43 -1.91 -27.31 2.25
N GLY A 44 -2.13 -27.48 3.58
CA GLY A 44 -1.22 -28.23 4.45
C GLY A 44 0.14 -27.55 4.63
N LEU A 45 0.14 -26.22 4.63
CA LEU A 45 1.29 -25.38 4.96
C LEU A 45 1.16 -24.91 6.41
N PRO A 46 2.14 -25.16 7.28
CA PRO A 46 2.14 -24.66 8.64
C PRO A 46 2.11 -23.12 8.67
N THR A 47 1.36 -22.56 9.62
CA THR A 47 1.20 -21.12 9.75
C THR A 47 1.46 -20.66 11.17
N ARG A 48 1.81 -19.41 11.32
CA ARG A 48 1.87 -18.71 12.60
C ARG A 48 1.37 -17.29 12.45
N ASP A 49 0.56 -16.87 13.40
CA ASP A 49 0.08 -15.49 13.53
C ASP A 49 0.87 -14.81 14.67
N TYR A 50 1.58 -13.77 14.34
CA TYR A 50 2.32 -12.96 15.30
C TYR A 50 1.43 -11.78 15.77
N THR A 51 0.36 -12.12 16.46
CA THR A 51 -0.60 -11.18 17.06
C THR A 51 -1.20 -10.17 16.08
N GLY A 52 -1.34 -10.58 14.82
CA GLY A 52 -1.89 -9.73 13.75
C GLY A 52 -0.92 -8.72 13.15
N HIS A 53 0.33 -8.67 13.64
CA HIS A 53 1.35 -7.81 13.03
C HIS A 53 1.93 -8.42 11.75
N VAL A 54 2.31 -9.67 11.83
CA VAL A 54 2.83 -10.43 10.70
C VAL A 54 2.24 -11.84 10.73
N MET A 55 1.91 -12.35 9.57
CA MET A 55 1.52 -13.73 9.37
C MET A 55 2.65 -14.51 8.71
N GLU A 56 2.95 -15.70 9.23
CA GLU A 56 3.98 -16.58 8.67
C GLU A 56 3.34 -17.81 8.02
N VAL A 57 3.83 -18.17 6.85
CA VAL A 57 3.58 -19.46 6.20
C VAL A 57 4.92 -20.17 6.03
N VAL A 58 5.02 -21.41 6.50
CA VAL A 58 6.28 -22.16 6.54
C VAL A 58 6.26 -23.31 5.56
N TYR A 59 7.38 -23.52 4.88
CA TYR A 59 7.56 -24.75 4.11
C TYR A 59 7.65 -25.97 5.06
N PRO A 60 6.82 -27.01 4.87
CA PRO A 60 6.69 -28.14 5.81
C PRO A 60 7.85 -29.14 5.67
N GLN A 61 9.02 -28.78 6.18
CA GLN A 61 10.19 -29.67 6.20
C GLN A 61 10.70 -29.83 7.64
N GLU A 62 10.76 -31.07 8.11
CA GLU A 62 11.14 -31.38 9.49
C GLU A 62 12.64 -31.24 9.76
N ASN A 63 13.48 -31.64 8.80
CA ASN A 63 14.93 -31.69 8.97
C ASN A 63 15.60 -30.69 8.04
N VAL A 64 16.08 -29.60 8.61
CA VAL A 64 16.94 -28.61 7.94
C VAL A 64 18.38 -28.77 8.42
N GLU A 65 19.33 -28.51 7.55
CA GLU A 65 20.76 -28.69 7.87
C GLU A 65 21.32 -27.59 8.79
N THR A 66 20.63 -26.46 8.88
CA THR A 66 21.10 -25.30 9.66
C THR A 66 19.93 -24.58 10.33
N ASP A 67 20.20 -23.84 11.40
CA ASP A 67 19.26 -22.96 12.09
C ASP A 67 18.94 -21.69 11.30
N ARG A 68 19.58 -21.51 10.13
CA ARG A 68 19.34 -20.35 9.25
C ARG A 68 18.02 -20.49 8.53
N ASP A 69 17.41 -19.35 8.24
CA ASP A 69 16.17 -19.29 7.51
C ASP A 69 16.24 -18.30 6.35
N ILE A 70 15.45 -18.57 5.34
CA ILE A 70 15.23 -17.69 4.19
C ILE A 70 13.75 -17.30 4.22
N ALA A 71 13.47 -16.00 4.29
CA ALA A 71 12.12 -15.48 4.27
C ALA A 71 11.85 -14.72 2.97
N PHE A 72 10.75 -15.07 2.29
CA PHE A 72 10.10 -14.15 1.37
C PHE A 72 9.31 -13.16 2.23
N VAL A 73 9.42 -11.88 1.91
CA VAL A 73 8.74 -10.81 2.65
C VAL A 73 7.83 -10.08 1.68
N ASP A 74 6.56 -10.23 1.91
CA ASP A 74 5.47 -9.65 1.13
C ASP A 74 4.53 -8.87 2.07
N HIS A 75 3.64 -8.04 1.53
CA HIS A 75 2.58 -7.41 2.30
C HIS A 75 1.19 -7.66 1.68
N LEU A 76 0.16 -7.60 2.51
CA LEU A 76 -1.23 -7.80 2.11
C LEU A 76 -2.10 -6.57 2.32
N ASP A 77 -1.57 -5.52 2.93
CA ASP A 77 -2.21 -4.22 2.92
C ASP A 77 -2.05 -3.52 1.56
N VAL A 78 -2.84 -2.51 1.34
CA VAL A 78 -2.89 -1.74 0.10
C VAL A 78 -3.19 -0.28 0.42
N VAL A 79 -2.72 0.63 -0.46
CA VAL A 79 -3.15 2.03 -0.40
C VAL A 79 -4.65 2.17 -0.68
N PRO A 80 -5.31 3.23 -0.17
CA PRO A 80 -6.70 3.53 -0.50
C PRO A 80 -6.94 3.59 -2.01
N ALA A 81 -8.18 3.35 -2.41
CA ALA A 81 -8.61 3.62 -3.76
C ALA A 81 -9.01 5.09 -3.87
N ASP A 82 -8.23 5.87 -4.62
CA ASP A 82 -8.57 7.24 -4.96
C ASP A 82 -9.66 7.29 -6.06
N ASP A 83 -10.15 8.49 -6.34
CA ASP A 83 -11.05 8.73 -7.46
C ASP A 83 -10.36 8.42 -8.81
N GLY A 84 -11.16 8.12 -9.83
CA GLY A 84 -10.66 7.88 -11.19
C GLY A 84 -10.67 6.42 -11.63
N TRP A 85 -11.04 5.48 -10.76
CA TRP A 85 -11.31 4.11 -11.16
C TRP A 85 -12.54 4.04 -12.05
N THR A 86 -12.47 3.28 -13.16
CA THR A 86 -13.60 3.06 -14.06
C THR A 86 -14.60 2.02 -13.52
N HIS A 87 -14.23 1.30 -12.47
CA HIS A 87 -15.02 0.32 -11.74
C HIS A 87 -14.54 0.30 -10.28
N ASP A 88 -15.23 -0.41 -9.40
CA ASP A 88 -14.78 -0.56 -8.01
C ASP A 88 -13.39 -1.20 -7.98
N ALA A 89 -12.44 -0.52 -7.35
CA ALA A 89 -11.07 -0.96 -7.23
C ALA A 89 -10.90 -2.33 -6.54
N PHE A 90 -11.88 -2.70 -5.69
CA PHE A 90 -11.92 -3.96 -4.95
C PHE A 90 -12.89 -5.00 -5.56
N ASP A 91 -13.49 -4.70 -6.72
CA ASP A 91 -14.15 -5.71 -7.56
C ASP A 91 -13.31 -5.98 -8.82
N PRO A 92 -12.33 -6.87 -8.73
CA PRO A 92 -11.32 -7.07 -9.77
C PRO A 92 -11.94 -7.54 -11.09
N GLN A 93 -11.47 -6.94 -12.18
CA GLN A 93 -11.86 -7.30 -13.53
C GLN A 93 -10.77 -8.13 -14.21
N VAL A 94 -11.19 -9.15 -14.98
CA VAL A 94 -10.28 -9.95 -15.81
C VAL A 94 -10.57 -9.64 -17.27
N ILE A 95 -9.61 -9.03 -17.95
CA ILE A 95 -9.72 -8.66 -19.37
C ILE A 95 -8.59 -9.35 -20.13
N GLY A 96 -8.93 -10.43 -20.85
CA GLY A 96 -7.91 -11.29 -21.47
C GLY A 96 -6.99 -11.89 -20.39
N ASP A 97 -5.70 -11.62 -20.48
CA ASP A 97 -4.68 -12.10 -19.54
C ASP A 97 -4.32 -11.07 -18.46
N ILE A 98 -5.09 -9.98 -18.35
CA ILE A 98 -4.82 -8.90 -17.41
C ILE A 98 -5.85 -8.92 -16.28
N VAL A 99 -5.38 -8.80 -15.04
CA VAL A 99 -6.20 -8.61 -13.85
C VAL A 99 -6.08 -7.16 -13.41
N ILE A 100 -7.19 -6.44 -13.36
CA ILE A 100 -7.26 -5.05 -12.95
C ILE A 100 -7.98 -4.97 -11.60
N GLY A 101 -7.33 -4.36 -10.61
CA GLY A 101 -7.86 -4.18 -9.26
C GLY A 101 -6.78 -3.66 -8.31
N ARG A 102 -7.16 -3.02 -7.21
CA ARG A 102 -6.22 -2.55 -6.20
C ARG A 102 -5.48 -3.73 -5.58
N GLY A 103 -4.14 -3.66 -5.55
CA GLY A 103 -3.28 -4.74 -5.03
C GLY A 103 -2.94 -5.82 -6.05
N SER A 104 -3.38 -5.73 -7.32
CA SER A 104 -3.08 -6.75 -8.33
C SER A 104 -1.58 -6.88 -8.62
N LEU A 105 -0.84 -5.78 -8.56
CA LEU A 105 0.60 -5.72 -8.70
C LEU A 105 1.27 -5.52 -7.34
N ASP A 106 0.83 -4.54 -6.58
CA ASP A 106 1.39 -4.08 -5.33
C ASP A 106 0.39 -4.36 -4.18
N ASN A 107 0.58 -5.37 -3.34
CA ASN A 107 1.59 -6.44 -3.48
C ASN A 107 0.93 -7.83 -3.50
N LYS A 108 -0.43 -7.94 -3.42
CA LYS A 108 -1.17 -9.22 -3.30
C LYS A 108 -0.88 -10.19 -4.46
N GLY A 109 -0.65 -9.67 -5.68
CA GLY A 109 -0.31 -10.51 -6.82
C GLY A 109 1.04 -11.19 -6.64
N VAL A 110 2.03 -10.45 -6.16
CA VAL A 110 3.37 -10.95 -5.90
C VAL A 110 3.37 -11.85 -4.66
N ALA A 111 2.68 -11.46 -3.60
CA ALA A 111 2.48 -12.24 -2.39
C ALA A 111 1.89 -13.63 -2.69
N LEU A 112 0.89 -13.68 -3.58
CA LEU A 112 0.30 -14.93 -4.03
C LEU A 112 1.28 -15.75 -4.89
N THR A 113 2.16 -15.10 -5.64
CA THR A 113 3.22 -15.78 -6.41
C THR A 113 4.22 -16.47 -5.46
N SER A 114 4.68 -15.77 -4.41
CA SER A 114 5.52 -16.36 -3.35
C SER A 114 4.84 -17.57 -2.69
N TYR A 115 3.55 -17.44 -2.44
CA TYR A 115 2.74 -18.53 -1.88
C TYR A 115 2.66 -19.75 -2.81
N PHE A 116 2.42 -19.53 -4.10
CA PHE A 116 2.37 -20.62 -5.08
C PHE A 116 3.75 -21.26 -5.29
N LEU A 117 4.82 -20.49 -5.19
CA LEU A 117 6.17 -21.03 -5.24
C LEU A 117 6.40 -22.01 -4.07
N LEU A 118 5.94 -21.69 -2.87
CA LEU A 118 6.03 -22.59 -1.72
C LEU A 118 5.22 -23.88 -1.92
N ARG A 119 4.00 -23.76 -2.47
CA ARG A 119 3.17 -24.91 -2.85
C ARG A 119 3.84 -25.77 -3.91
N PHE A 120 4.38 -25.15 -4.95
CA PHE A 120 5.09 -25.86 -6.03
C PHE A 120 6.23 -26.70 -5.46
N PHE A 121 7.05 -26.14 -4.59
CA PHE A 121 8.13 -26.90 -3.94
C PHE A 121 7.59 -28.07 -3.09
N LYS A 122 6.49 -27.85 -2.38
CA LYS A 122 5.84 -28.92 -1.60
C LYS A 122 5.30 -30.04 -2.49
N GLU A 123 4.63 -29.71 -3.59
CA GLU A 123 4.07 -30.68 -4.54
C GLU A 123 5.16 -31.51 -5.25
N HIS A 124 6.40 -31.00 -5.29
CA HIS A 124 7.55 -31.68 -5.90
C HIS A 124 8.53 -32.24 -4.86
N ASP A 125 8.14 -32.34 -3.61
CA ASP A 125 8.96 -32.88 -2.50
C ASP A 125 10.37 -32.28 -2.44
N HIS A 126 10.50 -30.97 -2.74
CA HIS A 126 11.79 -30.31 -2.76
C HIS A 126 12.39 -30.23 -1.34
N ARG A 127 13.71 -30.39 -1.22
CA ARG A 127 14.42 -30.28 0.05
C ARG A 127 15.34 -29.08 0.07
N PHE A 128 15.15 -28.24 1.07
CA PHE A 128 15.98 -27.06 1.32
C PHE A 128 17.03 -27.35 2.42
N ARG A 129 18.17 -26.71 2.33
CA ARG A 129 19.18 -26.73 3.40
C ARG A 129 18.75 -25.86 4.59
N HIS A 130 17.99 -24.80 4.33
CA HIS A 130 17.54 -23.83 5.29
C HIS A 130 16.02 -23.92 5.45
N ARG A 131 15.51 -23.46 6.58
CA ARG A 131 14.08 -23.21 6.73
C ARG A 131 13.64 -22.16 5.71
N VAL A 132 12.57 -22.43 4.98
CA VAL A 132 11.98 -21.47 4.04
C VAL A 132 10.59 -21.08 4.54
N ARG A 133 10.31 -19.80 4.52
CA ARG A 133 9.04 -19.24 4.98
C ARG A 133 8.66 -17.99 4.21
N ILE A 134 7.38 -17.62 4.30
CA ILE A 134 6.87 -16.33 3.82
C ILE A 134 6.41 -15.55 5.05
N LEU A 135 6.74 -14.28 5.10
CA LEU A 135 6.25 -13.32 6.07
C LEU A 135 5.34 -12.34 5.32
N PHE A 136 4.06 -12.35 5.66
CA PHE A 136 3.09 -11.41 5.13
C PHE A 136 2.86 -10.30 6.14
N GLY A 137 3.23 -9.08 5.77
CA GLY A 137 2.99 -7.87 6.53
C GLY A 137 1.61 -7.25 6.25
N GLY A 138 1.21 -6.31 7.09
CA GLY A 138 -0.07 -5.64 6.98
C GLY A 138 -0.01 -4.13 7.21
N SER A 139 1.18 -3.53 7.19
CA SER A 139 1.40 -2.09 7.36
C SER A 139 2.62 -1.59 6.60
N GLU A 140 2.86 -2.16 5.41
CA GLU A 140 3.95 -1.71 4.54
C GLU A 140 3.67 -0.31 4.03
N GLU A 141 2.46 -0.07 3.52
CA GLU A 141 2.02 1.14 2.83
C GLU A 141 1.94 2.39 3.73
N ILE A 142 1.98 2.22 5.04
CA ILE A 142 1.99 3.35 5.97
C ILE A 142 3.40 3.68 6.44
N ALA A 143 4.10 2.74 7.07
CA ALA A 143 5.40 3.01 7.65
C ALA A 143 6.24 1.77 7.94
N LEU A 144 5.94 0.59 7.38
CA LEU A 144 6.61 -0.69 7.67
C LEU A 144 6.56 -1.05 9.18
N ASN A 145 5.49 -0.68 9.90
CA ASN A 145 5.40 -0.91 11.34
C ASN A 145 5.28 -2.40 11.70
N ASP A 146 4.74 -3.20 10.80
CA ASP A 146 4.64 -4.65 10.86
C ASP A 146 6.03 -5.32 10.93
N ILE A 147 6.88 -5.05 9.96
CA ILE A 147 8.23 -5.62 9.89
C ILE A 147 9.14 -5.03 10.97
N LYS A 148 9.01 -3.74 11.29
CA LYS A 148 9.70 -3.14 12.44
C LYS A 148 9.34 -3.84 13.74
N TRP A 149 8.05 -4.09 13.97
CA TRP A 149 7.58 -4.84 15.13
C TRP A 149 8.14 -6.27 15.13
N PHE A 150 8.07 -6.96 13.98
CA PHE A 150 8.54 -8.33 13.83
C PHE A 150 10.04 -8.44 14.17
N VAL A 151 10.87 -7.59 13.59
CA VAL A 151 12.31 -7.60 13.84
C VAL A 151 12.62 -7.29 15.30
N ALA A 152 11.92 -6.35 15.93
CA ALA A 152 12.12 -5.97 17.32
C ALA A 152 11.70 -7.07 18.32
N ASN A 153 10.66 -7.85 18.03
CA ASN A 153 10.09 -8.82 18.99
C ASN A 153 10.44 -10.28 18.69
N ILE A 154 10.72 -10.61 17.44
CA ILE A 154 10.99 -11.99 16.98
C ILE A 154 12.42 -12.14 16.47
N GLY A 155 12.91 -11.14 15.75
CA GLY A 155 14.23 -11.13 15.14
C GLY A 155 14.18 -11.16 13.61
N ALA A 156 15.22 -10.66 12.99
CA ALA A 156 15.35 -10.67 11.53
C ALA A 156 15.64 -12.10 11.00
N PRO A 157 15.13 -12.46 9.82
CA PRO A 157 15.54 -13.69 9.15
C PRO A 157 17.01 -13.63 8.79
N TYR A 158 17.64 -14.80 8.65
CA TYR A 158 19.05 -14.85 8.19
C TYR A 158 19.21 -14.22 6.80
N GLN A 159 18.28 -14.46 5.92
CA GLN A 159 18.21 -13.84 4.60
C GLN A 159 16.76 -13.51 4.28
N ALA A 160 16.52 -12.31 3.77
CA ALA A 160 15.23 -11.87 3.28
C ALA A 160 15.26 -11.65 1.77
N ILE A 161 14.20 -12.05 1.11
CA ILE A 161 13.88 -11.75 -0.28
C ILE A 161 12.61 -10.91 -0.23
N VAL A 162 12.75 -9.60 -0.38
CA VAL A 162 11.61 -8.69 -0.50
C VAL A 162 11.16 -8.72 -1.95
N THR A 163 9.95 -9.17 -2.19
CA THR A 163 9.48 -9.44 -3.55
C THR A 163 8.84 -8.21 -4.19
N ASP A 164 8.66 -7.16 -3.41
CA ASP A 164 8.08 -5.88 -3.81
C ASP A 164 9.12 -4.96 -4.46
N GLY A 165 9.57 -5.34 -5.63
CA GLY A 165 10.55 -4.59 -6.36
C GLY A 165 10.70 -5.02 -7.81
N PRO A 166 11.33 -4.18 -8.64
CA PRO A 166 11.53 -4.51 -10.05
C PRO A 166 12.50 -5.69 -10.22
N PHE A 167 12.14 -6.56 -11.14
CA PHE A 167 12.99 -7.67 -11.56
C PHE A 167 14.17 -7.15 -12.43
N PRO A 168 15.38 -7.75 -12.42
CA PRO A 168 15.67 -9.04 -11.80
C PRO A 168 16.05 -9.00 -10.31
N VAL A 169 16.82 -8.07 -9.85
CA VAL A 169 17.20 -7.86 -8.45
C VAL A 169 17.59 -6.41 -8.25
N ASN A 170 16.97 -5.77 -7.27
CA ASN A 170 17.33 -4.44 -6.82
C ASN A 170 18.04 -4.55 -5.45
N ASN A 171 19.34 -4.26 -5.42
CA ASN A 171 20.15 -4.30 -4.19
C ASN A 171 20.62 -2.91 -3.71
N ILE A 172 20.15 -1.84 -4.40
CA ILE A 172 20.45 -0.44 -4.08
C ILE A 172 19.17 0.36 -4.21
N GLN A 173 18.77 1.04 -3.16
CA GLN A 173 17.61 1.92 -3.15
C GLN A 173 18.03 3.36 -2.82
N LYS A 174 17.23 4.33 -3.28
CA LYS A 174 17.37 5.74 -2.87
C LYS A 174 16.89 5.88 -1.43
N GLY A 175 17.46 6.86 -0.71
CA GLY A 175 16.93 7.26 0.59
C GLY A 175 15.54 7.90 0.43
N LEU A 176 14.70 7.75 1.44
CA LEU A 176 13.43 8.45 1.60
C LEU A 176 13.64 9.64 2.54
N LEU A 177 13.07 10.78 2.18
CA LEU A 177 13.01 11.96 3.03
C LEU A 177 11.57 12.48 3.03
N ASP A 178 10.91 12.38 4.16
CA ASP A 178 9.63 13.00 4.42
C ASP A 178 9.85 14.35 5.10
N VAL A 179 9.18 15.37 4.62
CA VAL A 179 9.30 16.73 5.15
C VAL A 179 7.92 17.32 5.41
N ASP A 180 7.65 17.61 6.66
CA ASP A 180 6.48 18.39 7.06
C ASP A 180 6.81 19.90 6.95
N VAL A 181 6.01 20.62 6.19
CA VAL A 181 6.18 22.06 6.01
C VAL A 181 4.97 22.80 6.57
N GLU A 182 5.20 23.56 7.63
CA GLU A 182 4.19 24.46 8.18
C GLU A 182 4.30 25.83 7.51
N LEU A 183 3.21 26.28 6.89
CA LEU A 183 3.14 27.57 6.24
C LEU A 183 2.08 28.45 6.93
N PRO A 184 2.37 29.75 7.17
CA PRO A 184 1.35 30.66 7.61
C PRO A 184 0.32 30.83 6.49
N VAL A 185 -0.93 30.55 6.78
CA VAL A 185 -2.03 30.71 5.83
C VAL A 185 -2.79 32.01 6.10
N GLY A 186 -3.14 32.70 5.03
CA GLY A 186 -3.98 33.91 5.14
C GLY A 186 -5.43 33.58 5.53
N PRO A 187 -6.17 34.53 6.08
CA PRO A 187 -7.55 34.30 6.52
C PRO A 187 -8.53 34.01 5.38
N GLN A 188 -8.09 34.13 4.15
CA GLN A 188 -8.89 33.81 2.95
C GLN A 188 -8.95 32.29 2.69
N LEU A 189 -7.95 31.50 3.10
CA LEU A 189 -7.95 30.07 2.91
C LEU A 189 -8.96 29.41 3.84
N ARG A 190 -9.95 28.69 3.26
CA ARG A 190 -11.00 28.00 4.02
C ARG A 190 -10.88 26.51 3.97
N GLY A 191 -10.25 25.99 2.95
CA GLY A 191 -10.02 24.56 2.83
C GLY A 191 -9.01 24.26 1.73
N TRP A 192 -8.38 23.15 1.87
CA TRP A 192 -7.56 22.56 0.84
C TRP A 192 -7.69 21.05 0.93
N HIS A 193 -7.56 20.39 -0.19
CA HIS A 193 -7.54 18.94 -0.27
C HIS A 193 -6.60 18.53 -1.40
N ALA A 194 -5.78 17.52 -1.16
CA ALA A 194 -4.93 16.92 -2.18
C ALA A 194 -4.56 15.50 -1.77
N GLY A 195 -5.18 14.52 -2.43
CA GLY A 195 -4.92 13.11 -2.19
C GLY A 195 -5.37 12.59 -0.82
N THR A 196 -5.16 11.31 -0.61
CA THR A 196 -5.57 10.56 0.60
C THR A 196 -4.42 9.86 1.28
N ALA A 197 -3.26 9.74 0.60
CA ALA A 197 -2.06 9.09 1.13
C ALA A 197 -0.79 9.83 0.69
N THR A 198 0.24 9.80 1.55
CA THR A 198 1.50 10.53 1.33
C THR A 198 2.39 9.89 0.26
N ASN A 199 2.21 8.61 0.00
CA ASN A 199 2.97 7.83 -0.98
C ASN A 199 2.29 7.74 -2.37
N THR A 200 1.15 8.42 -2.56
CA THR A 200 0.47 8.48 -3.86
C THR A 200 0.48 9.90 -4.44
N VAL A 201 0.60 9.99 -5.76
CA VAL A 201 0.41 11.27 -6.46
C VAL A 201 -1.09 11.55 -6.56
N PRO A 202 -1.59 12.67 -5.99
CA PRO A 202 -3.01 12.99 -6.06
C PRO A 202 -3.51 13.12 -7.49
N GLY A 203 -4.62 12.45 -7.81
CA GLY A 203 -5.31 12.63 -9.08
C GLY A 203 -5.99 14.00 -9.21
N ALA A 204 -6.31 14.65 -8.06
CA ALA A 204 -6.87 15.99 -8.01
C ALA A 204 -6.44 16.71 -6.72
N ALA A 205 -6.39 18.04 -6.78
CA ALA A 205 -6.21 18.90 -5.63
C ALA A 205 -7.17 20.10 -5.73
N ALA A 206 -7.64 20.59 -4.59
CA ALA A 206 -8.55 21.73 -4.54
C ALA A 206 -8.20 22.67 -3.39
N ILE A 207 -8.35 23.98 -3.63
CA ILE A 207 -8.22 25.03 -2.64
C ILE A 207 -9.48 25.91 -2.70
N THR A 208 -10.06 26.23 -1.55
CA THR A 208 -11.18 27.18 -1.46
C THR A 208 -10.75 28.46 -0.76
N LEU A 209 -10.92 29.60 -1.43
CA LEU A 209 -10.63 30.95 -0.95
C LEU A 209 -11.92 31.72 -0.74
N THR A 210 -12.00 32.54 0.32
CA THR A 210 -13.12 33.43 0.61
C THR A 210 -12.66 34.88 0.70
N GLY A 211 -13.56 35.82 0.45
CA GLY A 211 -13.25 37.26 0.52
C GLY A 211 -12.36 37.75 -0.64
N VAL A 212 -12.26 36.96 -1.69
CA VAL A 212 -11.59 37.34 -2.95
C VAL A 212 -12.53 36.99 -4.11
N ASP A 213 -12.41 37.70 -5.20
CA ASP A 213 -13.13 37.42 -6.43
C ASP A 213 -12.24 36.61 -7.43
N GLU A 214 -12.89 35.96 -8.39
CA GLU A 214 -12.19 35.15 -9.38
C GLU A 214 -11.18 35.95 -10.21
N SER A 215 -11.48 37.20 -10.53
CA SER A 215 -10.62 38.06 -11.33
C SER A 215 -9.30 38.36 -10.59
N THR A 216 -9.39 38.62 -9.31
CA THR A 216 -8.23 38.85 -8.42
C THR A 216 -7.36 37.60 -8.37
N VAL A 217 -7.96 36.42 -8.22
CA VAL A 217 -7.22 35.16 -8.17
C VAL A 217 -6.52 34.91 -9.51
N ARG A 218 -7.22 35.05 -10.63
CA ARG A 218 -6.64 34.87 -11.97
C ARG A 218 -5.50 35.87 -12.22
N GLN A 219 -5.65 37.11 -11.83
CA GLN A 219 -4.59 38.10 -11.96
C GLN A 219 -3.35 37.73 -11.14
N ALA A 220 -3.52 37.30 -9.90
CA ALA A 220 -2.43 36.84 -9.06
C ALA A 220 -1.67 35.68 -9.68
N PHE A 221 -2.37 34.69 -10.27
CA PHE A 221 -1.76 33.59 -11.00
C PHE A 221 -0.94 34.07 -12.20
N CYS A 222 -1.50 34.95 -13.02
CA CYS A 222 -0.78 35.53 -14.17
C CYS A 222 0.47 36.32 -13.75
N GLN A 223 0.42 37.00 -12.62
CA GLN A 223 1.53 37.82 -12.13
C GLN A 223 2.61 37.06 -11.39
N SER A 224 2.30 35.86 -10.88
CA SER A 224 3.25 35.06 -10.10
C SER A 224 4.48 34.63 -10.91
N GLY A 225 4.34 34.44 -12.23
CA GLY A 225 5.41 34.05 -13.16
C GLY A 225 6.03 32.67 -12.86
N ASN A 226 5.56 32.00 -11.80
CA ASN A 226 6.18 30.78 -11.27
C ASN A 226 5.42 29.49 -11.65
N ILE A 227 4.34 29.61 -12.43
CA ILE A 227 3.56 28.46 -12.84
C ILE A 227 3.94 28.11 -14.27
N ALA A 228 4.44 26.90 -14.46
CA ALA A 228 4.75 26.40 -15.78
C ALA A 228 3.48 26.35 -16.66
N PRO A 229 3.58 26.62 -17.97
CA PRO A 229 2.40 26.68 -18.84
C PRO A 229 1.54 25.40 -18.85
N ASP A 230 2.17 24.25 -18.77
CA ASP A 230 1.51 22.93 -18.70
C ASP A 230 0.73 22.73 -17.39
N ILE A 231 1.17 23.35 -16.30
CA ILE A 231 0.43 23.36 -15.03
C ILE A 231 -0.74 24.33 -15.11
N ALA A 232 -0.56 25.49 -15.73
CA ALA A 232 -1.62 26.49 -15.85
C ALA A 232 -2.84 25.98 -16.63
N GLU A 233 -2.63 25.10 -17.63
CA GLU A 233 -3.71 24.49 -18.42
C GLU A 233 -4.57 23.50 -17.61
N ARG A 234 -4.06 23.00 -16.48
CA ARG A 234 -4.72 22.03 -15.60
C ARG A 234 -5.38 22.67 -14.39
N LEU A 235 -5.26 23.99 -14.24
CA LEU A 235 -5.87 24.73 -13.16
C LEU A 235 -7.23 25.28 -13.57
N HIS A 236 -8.26 24.89 -12.85
CA HIS A 236 -9.61 25.38 -13.01
C HIS A 236 -9.95 26.33 -11.87
N ILE A 237 -10.15 27.61 -12.18
CA ILE A 237 -10.50 28.64 -11.21
C ILE A 237 -11.95 28.98 -11.41
N ASN A 238 -12.79 28.76 -10.40
CA ASN A 238 -14.23 28.91 -10.49
C ASN A 238 -14.80 29.70 -9.32
N ALA A 239 -15.66 30.66 -9.59
CA ALA A 239 -16.47 31.29 -8.56
C ALA A 239 -17.55 30.33 -8.05
N THR A 240 -17.71 30.23 -6.74
CA THR A 240 -18.72 29.41 -6.08
C THR A 240 -19.50 30.24 -5.07
N ALA A 241 -20.58 29.68 -4.53
CA ALA A 241 -21.34 30.34 -3.46
C ALA A 241 -20.54 30.56 -2.17
N GLN A 242 -19.43 29.80 -1.99
CA GLN A 242 -18.56 29.87 -0.82
C GLN A 242 -17.29 30.73 -1.02
N GLY A 243 -17.05 31.16 -2.26
CA GLY A 243 -15.86 31.93 -2.64
C GLY A 243 -15.29 31.50 -3.99
N VAL A 244 -13.99 31.44 -4.11
CA VAL A 244 -13.30 30.98 -5.32
C VAL A 244 -12.65 29.63 -5.04
N THR A 245 -12.97 28.64 -5.85
CA THR A 245 -12.29 27.33 -5.82
C THR A 245 -11.27 27.27 -6.94
N ILE A 246 -10.08 26.82 -6.59
CA ILE A 246 -8.99 26.48 -7.52
C ILE A 246 -8.81 24.99 -7.48
N GLU A 247 -9.02 24.35 -8.60
CA GLU A 247 -8.88 22.89 -8.76
C GLU A 247 -7.75 22.58 -9.72
N ALA A 248 -6.96 21.57 -9.38
CA ALA A 248 -5.92 21.04 -10.25
C ALA A 248 -6.21 19.56 -10.50
N THR A 249 -6.06 19.13 -11.76
CA THR A 249 -6.10 17.71 -12.12
C THR A 249 -4.66 17.19 -12.28
N GLY A 250 -4.38 16.06 -11.64
CA GLY A 250 -3.10 15.38 -11.77
C GLY A 250 -2.92 14.74 -13.15
N VAL A 251 -1.71 14.28 -13.41
CA VAL A 251 -1.43 13.39 -14.54
C VAL A 251 -1.58 11.97 -14.02
N ALA A 252 -2.54 11.25 -14.59
CA ALA A 252 -2.63 9.82 -14.39
C ALA A 252 -1.49 9.11 -15.15
#